data_d12f95599ad3bfa1b31e6379bc7eca13
#
_entry.id   d12f95599ad3bfa1b31e6379bc7eca13
#
_cell.length_a   1.000
_cell.length_b   1.000
_cell.length_c   1.000
_cell.angle_alpha   90.00
_cell.angle_beta   90.00
_cell.angle_gamma   90.00
#
_symmetry.space_group_name_H-M   'P 1'
#
loop_
_entity.id
_entity.type
_entity.pdbx_description
1 polymer ?
#
loop_
_entity_poly.entity_id
_entity_poly.type
_entity_poly.pdbx_seq_one_letter_code
_entity_poly.pdbx_strand_id
1 'polypeptide(L)'
;FTNWKNQDKKISQSTRLKNFVEMMQEKDLFPALFFVFSRKNCEKFADMFERSLITGKEQTECLKLYDYYVKKMLGEGGMQTAQYWQIRKFLSKGVCIHHSGLIPVIKEIIEILFEKKFIKLMFVTETFAVGINMPTRTVVFTELEKFDGKEKRVLLPSEYIQMAGRAGRRGKDTVGHVIYFQITNKPMIILSEFAEMISGKHASIKSKFEIII
;
A
#
# COMPACT_ATOMS: atom_id res chain seq x y z
N PHE A 1 5.42 17.07 33.95
CA PHE A 1 4.31 16.69 33.03
C PHE A 1 3.83 17.95 32.33
N THR A 2 4.46 18.29 31.21
CA THR A 2 4.13 19.45 30.38
C THR A 2 2.96 19.14 29.47
N ASN A 3 2.01 20.04 29.46
CA ASN A 3 0.74 20.03 28.75
C ASN A 3 0.92 20.00 27.22
N TRP A 4 0.94 18.83 26.59
CA TRP A 4 0.99 18.63 25.14
C TRP A 4 -0.38 18.80 24.43
N LYS A 5 -1.41 19.24 25.16
CA LYS A 5 -2.79 19.20 24.68
C LYS A 5 -3.29 20.42 23.88
N ASN A 6 -2.48 21.47 23.63
CA ASN A 6 -3.05 22.73 23.13
C ASN A 6 -2.39 23.39 21.91
N GLN A 7 -1.75 22.65 21.00
CA GLN A 7 -1.31 23.24 19.71
C GLN A 7 -1.54 22.35 18.48
N ASP A 8 -2.47 21.41 18.49
CA ASP A 8 -2.88 20.71 17.28
C ASP A 8 -3.76 21.63 16.40
N LYS A 9 -3.13 22.55 15.65
CA LYS A 9 -3.73 22.95 14.37
C LYS A 9 -3.98 21.67 13.62
N LYS A 10 -5.25 21.34 13.32
CA LYS A 10 -5.65 20.12 12.60
C LYS A 10 -4.92 20.10 11.25
N ILE A 11 -3.72 19.50 11.22
CA ILE A 11 -2.97 19.28 9.98
C ILE A 11 -3.83 18.43 9.08
N SER A 12 -4.04 18.86 7.82
CA SER A 12 -4.85 18.11 6.86
C SER A 12 -4.24 16.74 6.57
N GLN A 13 -5.07 15.77 6.18
CA GLN A 13 -4.59 14.44 5.79
C GLN A 13 -3.57 14.52 4.64
N SER A 14 -3.81 15.40 3.67
CA SER A 14 -2.91 15.65 2.55
C SER A 14 -1.56 16.17 3.02
N THR A 15 -1.53 17.18 3.89
CA THR A 15 -0.28 17.74 4.44
C THR A 15 0.49 16.70 5.25
N ARG A 16 -0.22 15.90 6.07
CA ARG A 16 0.38 14.82 6.87
C ARG A 16 1.04 13.77 5.97
N LEU A 17 0.32 13.30 4.95
CA LEU A 17 0.84 12.34 3.99
C LEU A 17 2.04 12.91 3.23
N LYS A 18 1.96 14.16 2.76
CA LYS A 18 3.04 14.84 2.06
C LYS A 18 4.32 14.88 2.91
N ASN A 19 4.24 15.38 4.14
CA ASN A 19 5.40 15.49 5.04
C ASN A 19 6.03 14.12 5.34
N PHE A 20 5.18 13.09 5.52
CA PHE A 20 5.65 11.74 5.75
C PHE A 20 6.40 11.17 4.54
N VAL A 21 5.87 11.36 3.33
CA VAL A 21 6.52 10.89 2.09
C VAL A 21 7.80 11.66 1.80
N GLU A 22 7.87 12.95 2.12
CA GLU A 22 9.11 13.74 2.02
C GLU A 22 10.19 13.18 2.96
N MET A 23 9.86 12.89 4.21
CA MET A 23 10.75 12.22 5.15
C MET A 23 11.19 10.84 4.65
N MET A 24 10.29 10.06 4.05
CA MET A 24 10.65 8.76 3.46
C MET A 24 11.63 8.92 2.29
N GLN A 25 11.49 9.95 1.48
CA GLN A 25 12.39 10.25 0.37
C GLN A 25 13.78 10.63 0.88
N GLU A 26 13.86 11.50 1.89
CA GLU A 26 15.13 11.89 2.52
C GLU A 26 15.89 10.71 3.13
N LYS A 27 15.16 9.74 3.68
CA LYS A 27 15.72 8.52 4.29
C LYS A 27 15.90 7.36 3.31
N ASP A 28 15.70 7.58 2.01
CA ASP A 28 15.79 6.55 0.96
C ASP A 28 14.95 5.27 1.28
N LEU A 29 13.70 5.45 1.71
CA LEU A 29 12.81 4.35 2.10
C LEU A 29 11.93 3.80 0.97
N PHE A 30 12.18 4.18 -0.29
CA PHE A 30 11.44 3.66 -1.44
C PHE A 30 12.14 2.47 -2.13
N PRO A 31 11.38 1.61 -2.81
CA PRO A 31 9.92 1.59 -2.99
C PRO A 31 9.18 1.20 -1.71
N ALA A 32 7.94 1.69 -1.57
CA ALA A 32 7.11 1.45 -0.39
C ALA A 32 5.70 0.99 -0.74
N LEU A 33 5.17 0.04 0.05
CA LEU A 33 3.79 -0.39 0.04
C LEU A 33 3.06 0.20 1.24
N PHE A 34 1.94 0.88 0.99
CA PHE A 34 1.06 1.42 2.01
C PHE A 34 -0.20 0.54 2.10
N PHE A 35 -0.31 -0.25 3.15
CA PHE A 35 -1.50 -1.06 3.40
C PHE A 35 -2.65 -0.18 3.90
N VAL A 36 -3.73 -0.17 3.09
CA VAL A 36 -4.95 0.59 3.32
C VAL A 36 -6.13 -0.38 3.19
N PHE A 37 -6.92 -0.56 4.25
CA PHE A 37 -7.99 -1.57 4.29
C PHE A 37 -9.31 -1.08 3.66
N SER A 38 -9.22 -0.21 2.65
CA SER A 38 -10.36 0.33 1.91
C SER A 38 -9.93 0.73 0.50
N ARG A 39 -10.61 0.17 -0.52
CA ARG A 39 -10.39 0.54 -1.94
C ARG A 39 -10.54 2.05 -2.14
N LYS A 40 -11.63 2.61 -1.60
CA LYS A 40 -11.91 4.05 -1.68
C LYS A 40 -10.79 4.91 -1.07
N ASN A 41 -10.21 4.47 0.05
CA ASN A 41 -9.10 5.18 0.66
C ASN A 41 -7.79 5.01 -0.12
N CYS A 42 -7.54 3.86 -0.78
CA CYS A 42 -6.40 3.72 -1.69
C CYS A 42 -6.44 4.79 -2.79
N GLU A 43 -7.59 4.93 -3.46
CA GLU A 43 -7.81 5.92 -4.51
C GLU A 43 -7.69 7.35 -3.96
N LYS A 44 -8.37 7.63 -2.83
CA LYS A 44 -8.34 8.93 -2.16
C LYS A 44 -6.92 9.37 -1.81
N PHE A 45 -6.11 8.49 -1.24
CA PHE A 45 -4.75 8.83 -0.84
C PHE A 45 -3.82 9.02 -2.05
N ALA A 46 -4.00 8.24 -3.12
CA ALA A 46 -3.26 8.43 -4.36
C ALA A 46 -3.64 9.77 -5.04
N ASP A 47 -4.91 10.15 -5.00
CA ASP A 47 -5.39 11.45 -5.54
C ASP A 47 -4.84 12.65 -4.76
N MET A 48 -4.70 12.53 -3.44
CA MET A 48 -4.14 13.59 -2.59
C MET A 48 -2.66 13.89 -2.90
N PHE A 49 -1.99 13.00 -3.63
CA PHE A 49 -0.57 13.12 -3.90
C PHE A 49 -0.35 14.00 -5.13
N GLU A 50 0.18 15.20 -4.95
CA GLU A 50 0.34 16.18 -6.03
C GLU A 50 1.76 16.17 -6.62
N ARG A 51 2.77 15.85 -5.80
CA ARG A 51 4.17 15.87 -6.19
C ARG A 51 4.59 14.60 -6.94
N SER A 52 5.49 14.73 -7.92
CA SER A 52 6.12 13.57 -8.56
C SER A 52 7.27 13.02 -7.71
N LEU A 53 7.33 11.68 -7.60
CA LEU A 53 8.42 10.92 -6.96
C LEU A 53 9.44 10.40 -7.99
N ILE A 54 9.20 10.64 -9.28
CA ILE A 54 10.03 10.21 -10.39
C ILE A 54 10.46 11.39 -11.25
N THR A 55 11.54 11.21 -11.97
CA THR A 55 12.06 12.22 -12.90
C THR A 55 11.19 12.29 -14.15
N GLY A 56 11.27 13.38 -14.91
CA GLY A 56 10.53 13.51 -16.17
C GLY A 56 10.88 12.42 -17.21
N LYS A 57 12.12 11.92 -17.21
CA LYS A 57 12.52 10.79 -18.05
C LYS A 57 11.83 9.49 -17.62
N GLU A 58 11.87 9.15 -16.32
CA GLU A 58 11.17 7.98 -15.76
C GLU A 58 9.67 8.06 -16.01
N GLN A 59 9.07 9.25 -15.86
CA GLN A 59 7.66 9.49 -16.16
C GLN A 59 7.32 9.15 -17.63
N THR A 60 8.10 9.69 -18.56
CA THR A 60 7.88 9.46 -19.98
C THR A 60 7.99 7.98 -20.35
N GLU A 61 9.00 7.29 -19.83
CA GLU A 61 9.21 5.85 -20.05
C GLU A 61 8.09 5.01 -19.43
N CYS A 62 7.69 5.32 -18.18
CA CYS A 62 6.61 4.65 -17.48
C CYS A 62 5.29 4.73 -18.24
N LEU A 63 4.91 5.95 -18.67
CA LEU A 63 3.66 6.17 -19.38
C LEU A 63 3.66 5.51 -20.77
N LYS A 64 4.76 5.55 -21.50
CA LYS A 64 4.89 4.83 -22.80
C LYS A 64 4.72 3.32 -22.62
N LEU A 65 5.33 2.74 -21.57
CA LEU A 65 5.19 1.31 -21.29
C LEU A 65 3.77 0.96 -20.87
N TYR A 66 3.15 1.78 -20.03
CA TYR A 66 1.76 1.58 -19.60
C TYR A 66 0.82 1.59 -20.80
N ASP A 67 0.90 2.63 -21.62
CA ASP A 67 0.09 2.78 -22.83
C ASP A 67 0.29 1.60 -23.79
N TYR A 68 1.54 1.17 -23.99
CA TYR A 68 1.87 0.01 -24.82
C TYR A 68 1.25 -1.29 -24.31
N TYR A 69 1.39 -1.59 -23.01
CA TYR A 69 0.84 -2.83 -22.43
C TYR A 69 -0.68 -2.82 -22.44
N VAL A 70 -1.32 -1.70 -22.11
CA VAL A 70 -2.79 -1.60 -22.15
C VAL A 70 -3.31 -1.82 -23.57
N LYS A 71 -2.69 -1.15 -24.57
CA LYS A 71 -3.07 -1.35 -25.97
C LYS A 71 -2.85 -2.79 -26.43
N LYS A 72 -1.73 -3.41 -26.03
CA LYS A 72 -1.39 -4.79 -26.41
C LYS A 72 -2.33 -5.83 -25.80
N MET A 73 -2.73 -5.65 -24.54
CA MET A 73 -3.47 -6.66 -23.76
C MET A 73 -4.98 -6.42 -23.73
N LEU A 74 -5.44 -5.18 -23.85
CA LEU A 74 -6.87 -4.79 -23.80
C LEU A 74 -7.36 -4.13 -25.09
N GLY A 75 -6.48 -3.87 -26.08
CA GLY A 75 -6.82 -3.16 -27.29
C GLY A 75 -7.11 -1.67 -27.06
N GLU A 76 -7.58 -1.00 -28.11
CA GLU A 76 -7.94 0.44 -28.05
C GLU A 76 -9.06 0.74 -27.05
N GLY A 77 -10.01 -0.18 -26.87
CA GLY A 77 -11.09 -0.04 -25.89
C GLY A 77 -10.59 0.05 -24.44
N GLY A 78 -9.48 -0.62 -24.12
CA GLY A 78 -8.85 -0.56 -22.80
C GLY A 78 -8.39 0.86 -22.44
N MET A 79 -7.89 1.61 -23.43
CA MET A 79 -7.43 2.98 -23.27
C MET A 79 -8.57 4.01 -23.10
N GLN A 80 -9.80 3.61 -23.36
CA GLN A 80 -10.99 4.46 -23.18
C GLN A 80 -11.64 4.32 -21.78
N THR A 81 -11.15 3.37 -20.98
CA THR A 81 -11.73 3.13 -19.65
C THR A 81 -11.36 4.22 -18.64
N ALA A 82 -12.27 4.50 -17.70
CA ALA A 82 -11.98 5.42 -16.60
C ALA A 82 -10.77 4.97 -15.75
N GLN A 83 -10.62 3.65 -15.56
CA GLN A 83 -9.48 3.08 -14.83
C GLN A 83 -8.14 3.34 -15.55
N TYR A 84 -8.11 3.26 -16.88
CA TYR A 84 -6.90 3.59 -17.63
C TYR A 84 -6.40 5.00 -17.31
N TRP A 85 -7.27 5.99 -17.41
CA TRP A 85 -6.92 7.38 -17.15
C TRP A 85 -6.56 7.65 -15.69
N GLN A 86 -7.28 7.02 -14.77
CA GLN A 86 -6.99 7.12 -13.34
C GLN A 86 -5.58 6.59 -13.02
N ILE A 87 -5.26 5.37 -13.46
CA ILE A 87 -3.94 4.76 -13.23
C ILE A 87 -2.85 5.54 -13.93
N ARG A 88 -3.07 5.98 -15.17
CA ARG A 88 -2.11 6.80 -15.91
C ARG A 88 -1.77 8.11 -15.18
N LYS A 89 -2.78 8.76 -14.59
CA LYS A 89 -2.59 9.94 -13.73
C LYS A 89 -1.70 9.63 -12.52
N PHE A 90 -1.88 8.50 -11.85
CA PHE A 90 -1.06 8.12 -10.71
C PHE A 90 0.37 7.77 -11.13
N LEU A 91 0.52 6.98 -12.18
CA LEU A 91 1.82 6.58 -12.72
C LEU A 91 2.68 7.77 -13.13
N SER A 92 2.08 8.86 -13.62
CA SER A 92 2.82 10.09 -13.97
C SER A 92 3.56 10.70 -12.79
N LYS A 93 3.21 10.32 -11.56
CA LYS A 93 3.84 10.79 -10.31
C LYS A 93 4.72 9.73 -9.65
N GLY A 94 4.82 8.52 -10.22
CA GLY A 94 5.50 7.39 -9.58
C GLY A 94 4.73 6.80 -8.40
N VAL A 95 3.41 7.06 -8.36
CA VAL A 95 2.46 6.53 -7.37
C VAL A 95 1.50 5.59 -8.08
N CYS A 96 0.96 4.59 -7.38
CA CYS A 96 -0.11 3.76 -7.92
C CYS A 96 -1.00 3.20 -6.81
N ILE A 97 -2.06 2.51 -7.22
CA ILE A 97 -2.97 1.76 -6.35
C ILE A 97 -3.02 0.31 -6.80
N HIS A 98 -3.30 -0.62 -5.87
CA HIS A 98 -3.54 -2.01 -6.22
C HIS A 98 -4.58 -2.61 -5.27
N HIS A 99 -5.73 -2.98 -5.81
CA HIS A 99 -6.82 -3.61 -5.08
C HIS A 99 -7.72 -4.45 -6.00
N SER A 100 -8.56 -5.29 -5.42
CA SER A 100 -9.43 -6.22 -6.16
C SER A 100 -10.52 -5.56 -7.04
N GLY A 101 -10.70 -4.24 -6.96
CA GLY A 101 -11.63 -3.48 -7.82
C GLY A 101 -11.03 -3.06 -9.17
N LEU A 102 -9.72 -3.26 -9.38
CA LEU A 102 -9.09 -2.98 -10.67
C LEU A 102 -9.30 -4.13 -11.65
N ILE A 103 -9.33 -3.78 -12.94
CA ILE A 103 -9.33 -4.75 -14.04
C ILE A 103 -8.10 -5.66 -13.89
N PRO A 104 -8.24 -7.01 -13.97
CA PRO A 104 -7.12 -7.94 -13.73
C PRO A 104 -5.88 -7.63 -14.56
N VAL A 105 -6.04 -7.36 -15.84
CA VAL A 105 -4.92 -6.98 -16.75
C VAL A 105 -4.24 -5.69 -16.32
N ILE A 106 -4.98 -4.70 -15.84
CA ILE A 106 -4.39 -3.46 -15.31
C ILE A 106 -3.55 -3.75 -14.07
N LYS A 107 -3.98 -4.67 -13.19
CA LYS A 107 -3.18 -5.08 -12.04
C LYS A 107 -1.84 -5.69 -12.46
N GLU A 108 -1.86 -6.62 -13.43
CA GLU A 108 -0.64 -7.23 -13.97
C GLU A 108 0.32 -6.18 -14.54
N ILE A 109 -0.20 -5.20 -15.27
CA ILE A 109 0.61 -4.11 -15.82
C ILE A 109 1.23 -3.27 -14.69
N ILE A 110 0.47 -2.96 -13.64
CA ILE A 110 0.98 -2.23 -12.47
C ILE A 110 2.11 -3.01 -11.80
N GLU A 111 1.98 -4.32 -11.66
CA GLU A 111 2.99 -5.21 -11.11
C GLU A 111 4.28 -5.18 -11.92
N ILE A 112 4.19 -5.28 -13.25
CA ILE A 112 5.33 -5.15 -14.16
C ILE A 112 6.02 -3.79 -13.99
N LEU A 113 5.25 -2.70 -13.90
CA LEU A 113 5.81 -1.36 -13.74
C LEU A 113 6.46 -1.15 -12.35
N PHE A 114 5.92 -1.80 -11.31
CA PHE A 114 6.52 -1.79 -9.99
C PHE A 114 7.86 -2.54 -9.96
N GLU A 115 7.95 -3.73 -10.57
CA GLU A 115 9.21 -4.47 -10.73
C GLU A 115 10.26 -3.66 -11.48
N LYS A 116 9.84 -2.92 -12.50
CA LYS A 116 10.70 -2.01 -13.28
C LYS A 116 11.08 -0.73 -12.52
N LYS A 117 10.61 -0.56 -11.26
CA LYS A 117 10.93 0.55 -10.35
C LYS A 117 10.36 1.92 -10.76
N PHE A 118 9.40 1.96 -11.67
CA PHE A 118 8.71 3.20 -12.02
C PHE A 118 7.74 3.66 -10.93
N ILE A 119 7.24 2.73 -10.12
CA ILE A 119 6.35 3.03 -8.99
C ILE A 119 7.18 3.06 -7.71
N LYS A 120 7.26 4.22 -7.07
CA LYS A 120 7.99 4.42 -5.80
C LYS A 120 7.08 4.16 -4.60
N LEU A 121 5.79 4.48 -4.74
CA LEU A 121 4.80 4.34 -3.67
C LEU A 121 3.52 3.70 -4.22
N MET A 122 3.03 2.67 -3.55
CA MET A 122 1.79 2.01 -3.95
C MET A 122 0.85 1.83 -2.75
N PHE A 123 -0.38 2.33 -2.88
CA PHE A 123 -1.45 2.08 -1.92
C PHE A 123 -2.15 0.77 -2.27
N VAL A 124 -2.17 -0.17 -1.32
CA VAL A 124 -2.65 -1.53 -1.55
C VAL A 124 -3.63 -1.98 -0.48
N THR A 125 -4.53 -2.88 -0.87
CA THR A 125 -5.34 -3.63 0.10
C THR A 125 -4.63 -4.93 0.49
N GLU A 126 -5.12 -5.61 1.53
CA GLU A 126 -4.57 -6.87 2.05
C GLU A 126 -4.42 -7.96 0.98
N THR A 127 -5.27 -7.95 -0.04
CA THR A 127 -5.24 -8.93 -1.14
C THR A 127 -3.91 -8.94 -1.89
N PHE A 128 -3.18 -7.83 -1.88
CA PHE A 128 -1.84 -7.73 -2.46
C PHE A 128 -0.83 -8.63 -1.73
N ALA A 129 -0.93 -8.73 -0.40
CA ALA A 129 -0.01 -9.54 0.39
C ALA A 129 -0.17 -11.05 0.14
N VAL A 130 -1.37 -11.51 -0.21
CA VAL A 130 -1.70 -12.93 -0.42
C VAL A 130 -1.33 -13.41 -1.81
N GLY A 131 -1.58 -12.61 -2.84
CA GLY A 131 -1.54 -13.05 -4.24
C GLY A 131 -0.20 -12.82 -4.96
N ILE A 132 0.68 -11.99 -4.44
CA ILE A 132 1.82 -11.47 -5.20
C ILE A 132 3.10 -11.53 -4.37
N ASN A 133 4.15 -12.09 -4.96
CA ASN A 133 5.47 -12.13 -4.32
C ASN A 133 6.33 -10.94 -4.78
N MET A 134 5.95 -9.73 -4.35
CA MET A 134 6.67 -8.50 -4.68
C MET A 134 7.21 -7.85 -3.40
N PRO A 135 8.44 -8.18 -3.00
CA PRO A 135 9.06 -7.55 -1.84
C PRO A 135 9.40 -6.09 -2.13
N THR A 136 9.22 -5.26 -1.14
CA THR A 136 9.50 -3.83 -1.16
C THR A 136 10.50 -3.46 -0.07
N ARG A 137 11.14 -2.29 -0.15
CA ARG A 137 12.04 -1.85 0.91
C ARG A 137 11.29 -1.54 2.19
N THR A 138 10.14 -0.87 2.06
CA THR A 138 9.35 -0.41 3.20
C THR A 138 7.88 -0.82 3.08
N VAL A 139 7.34 -1.30 4.18
CA VAL A 139 5.90 -1.50 4.38
C VAL A 139 5.39 -0.45 5.36
N VAL A 140 4.31 0.22 5.00
CA VAL A 140 3.63 1.20 5.84
C VAL A 140 2.21 0.73 6.11
N PHE A 141 1.84 0.59 7.37
CA PHE A 141 0.46 0.39 7.78
C PHE A 141 -0.18 1.75 8.05
N THR A 142 -1.26 2.07 7.35
CA THR A 142 -2.01 3.32 7.57
C THR A 142 -3.06 3.18 8.66
N GLU A 143 -3.47 1.96 8.95
CA GLU A 143 -4.39 1.53 10.01
C GLU A 143 -3.94 0.15 10.48
N LEU A 144 -4.29 -0.23 11.72
CA LEU A 144 -4.04 -1.56 12.27
C LEU A 144 -5.34 -2.33 12.53
N GLU A 145 -6.47 -1.74 12.16
CA GLU A 145 -7.79 -2.33 12.21
C GLU A 145 -8.36 -2.48 10.81
N LYS A 146 -9.08 -3.57 10.59
CA LYS A 146 -9.82 -3.81 9.35
C LYS A 146 -11.27 -4.22 9.63
N PHE A 147 -12.12 -4.05 8.63
CA PHE A 147 -13.48 -4.61 8.63
C PHE A 147 -13.43 -6.04 8.10
N ASP A 148 -13.91 -7.00 8.87
CA ASP A 148 -13.86 -8.43 8.52
C ASP A 148 -15.12 -8.95 7.82
N GLY A 149 -16.06 -8.05 7.54
CA GLY A 149 -17.38 -8.36 6.97
C GLY A 149 -18.52 -8.23 7.99
N LYS A 150 -18.21 -8.20 9.28
CA LYS A 150 -19.17 -8.04 10.40
C LYS A 150 -18.84 -6.82 11.22
N GLU A 151 -17.61 -6.71 11.69
CA GLU A 151 -17.16 -5.64 12.58
C GLU A 151 -15.73 -5.19 12.27
N LYS A 152 -15.33 -4.09 12.85
CA LYS A 152 -13.94 -3.65 12.87
C LYS A 152 -13.19 -4.39 13.96
N ARG A 153 -12.06 -4.96 13.61
CA ARG A 153 -11.15 -5.62 14.54
C ARG A 153 -9.69 -5.29 14.22
N VAL A 154 -8.84 -5.45 15.20
CA VAL A 154 -7.39 -5.38 15.04
C VAL A 154 -6.94 -6.52 14.11
N LEU A 155 -5.87 -6.30 13.35
CA LEU A 155 -5.26 -7.33 12.52
C LEU A 155 -4.85 -8.54 13.34
N LEU A 156 -5.11 -9.72 12.83
CA LEU A 156 -4.55 -10.93 13.42
C LEU A 156 -3.03 -10.95 13.24
N PRO A 157 -2.27 -11.56 14.15
CA PRO A 157 -0.82 -11.71 14.01
C PRO A 157 -0.38 -12.28 12.66
N SER A 158 -1.09 -13.29 12.15
CA SER A 158 -0.82 -13.89 10.83
C SER A 158 -1.01 -12.90 9.68
N GLU A 159 -2.05 -12.07 9.72
CA GLU A 159 -2.31 -11.03 8.73
C GLU A 159 -1.22 -9.95 8.75
N TYR A 160 -0.86 -9.50 9.96
CA TYR A 160 0.23 -8.54 10.15
C TYR A 160 1.56 -9.08 9.62
N ILE A 161 1.96 -10.29 10.02
CA ILE A 161 3.22 -10.91 9.59
C ILE A 161 3.25 -11.10 8.07
N GLN A 162 2.15 -11.52 7.45
CA GLN A 162 2.06 -11.70 6.00
C GLN A 162 2.30 -10.40 5.23
N MET A 163 1.75 -9.29 5.72
CA MET A 163 1.94 -7.96 5.14
C MET A 163 3.31 -7.37 5.48
N ALA A 164 3.72 -7.43 6.73
CA ALA A 164 5.01 -6.96 7.21
C ALA A 164 6.18 -7.70 6.55
N GLY A 165 6.00 -9.01 6.29
CA GLY A 165 6.98 -9.85 5.59
C GLY A 165 7.24 -9.48 4.13
N ARG A 166 6.53 -8.47 3.60
CA ARG A 166 6.86 -7.86 2.29
C ARG A 166 7.98 -6.82 2.39
N ALA A 167 8.35 -6.40 3.61
CA ALA A 167 9.44 -5.47 3.83
C ALA A 167 10.81 -6.16 3.71
N GLY A 168 11.73 -5.52 2.98
CA GLY A 168 13.08 -6.02 2.70
C GLY A 168 13.14 -6.88 1.43
N ARG A 169 14.02 -6.47 0.51
CA ARG A 169 14.27 -7.19 -0.75
C ARG A 169 15.52 -8.04 -0.59
N ARG A 170 15.33 -9.37 -0.60
CA ARG A 170 16.44 -10.31 -0.46
C ARG A 170 17.56 -10.02 -1.49
N GLY A 171 18.80 -9.94 -1.01
CA GLY A 171 19.98 -9.64 -1.84
C GLY A 171 20.13 -8.18 -2.28
N LYS A 172 19.21 -7.29 -1.88
CA LYS A 172 19.26 -5.85 -2.22
C LYS A 172 19.23 -4.94 -0.99
N ASP A 173 18.45 -5.29 0.01
CA ASP A 173 18.31 -4.52 1.25
C ASP A 173 18.92 -5.30 2.41
N THR A 174 19.67 -4.63 3.27
CA THR A 174 20.19 -5.20 4.53
C THR A 174 19.12 -5.25 5.61
N VAL A 175 18.16 -4.31 5.55
CA VAL A 175 17.06 -4.18 6.51
C VAL A 175 15.78 -3.84 5.76
N GLY A 176 14.69 -4.52 6.11
CA GLY A 176 13.33 -4.13 5.72
C GLY A 176 12.71 -3.23 6.78
N HIS A 177 11.98 -2.20 6.36
CA HIS A 177 11.35 -1.25 7.27
C HIS A 177 9.85 -1.52 7.34
N VAL A 178 9.31 -1.61 8.55
CA VAL A 178 7.86 -1.68 8.80
C VAL A 178 7.48 -0.48 9.67
N ILE A 179 6.61 0.36 9.15
CA ILE A 179 6.23 1.63 9.77
C ILE A 179 4.71 1.66 9.98
N TYR A 180 4.27 2.04 11.17
CA TYR A 180 2.89 2.45 11.39
C TYR A 180 2.79 3.96 11.25
N PHE A 181 2.02 4.41 10.26
CA PHE A 181 1.77 5.83 10.00
C PHE A 181 0.29 6.11 9.81
N GLN A 182 -0.32 6.68 10.81
CA GLN A 182 -1.74 6.99 10.79
C GLN A 182 -2.03 8.26 9.98
N ILE A 183 -2.67 8.08 8.83
CA ILE A 183 -3.09 9.21 7.98
C ILE A 183 -4.34 9.89 8.55
N THR A 184 -5.23 9.12 9.17
CA THR A 184 -6.52 9.60 9.70
C THR A 184 -6.43 9.89 11.20
N ASN A 185 -7.28 10.80 11.72
CA ASN A 185 -7.34 11.09 13.16
C ASN A 185 -8.24 10.08 13.89
N LYS A 186 -8.01 8.79 13.72
CA LYS A 186 -8.71 7.73 14.48
C LYS A 186 -8.00 7.50 15.82
N PRO A 187 -8.68 6.98 16.84
CA PRO A 187 -8.01 6.51 18.04
C PRO A 187 -6.94 5.47 17.68
N MET A 188 -5.81 5.52 18.35
CA MET A 188 -4.81 4.44 18.22
C MET A 188 -5.31 3.21 18.98
N ILE A 189 -4.95 2.02 18.47
CA ILE A 189 -5.14 0.78 19.24
C ILE A 189 -4.34 0.85 20.53
N ILE A 190 -4.81 0.16 21.56
CA ILE A 190 -4.11 0.13 22.84
C ILE A 190 -2.79 -0.66 22.73
N LEU A 191 -1.83 -0.29 23.56
CA LEU A 191 -0.47 -0.85 23.49
C LEU A 191 -0.44 -2.38 23.66
N SER A 192 -1.33 -2.94 24.47
CA SER A 192 -1.44 -4.39 24.67
C SER A 192 -1.87 -5.12 23.40
N GLU A 193 -2.88 -4.62 22.69
CA GLU A 193 -3.33 -5.20 21.40
C GLU A 193 -2.23 -5.10 20.33
N PHE A 194 -1.52 -3.98 20.30
CA PHE A 194 -0.38 -3.81 19.43
C PHE A 194 0.73 -4.82 19.72
N ALA A 195 1.07 -5.01 21.00
CA ALA A 195 2.08 -5.97 21.42
C ALA A 195 1.67 -7.42 21.10
N GLU A 196 0.41 -7.78 21.29
CA GLU A 196 -0.13 -9.09 20.94
C GLU A 196 -0.08 -9.34 19.43
N MET A 197 -0.48 -8.37 18.62
CA MET A 197 -0.42 -8.45 17.16
C MET A 197 1.02 -8.68 16.66
N ILE A 198 2.01 -7.99 17.21
CA ILE A 198 3.43 -8.11 16.79
C ILE A 198 4.07 -9.39 17.32
N SER A 199 3.79 -9.77 18.57
CA SER A 199 4.46 -10.90 19.23
C SER A 199 4.03 -12.27 18.70
N GLY A 200 2.91 -12.31 17.97
CA GLY A 200 2.48 -13.42 17.13
C GLY A 200 2.57 -14.80 17.76
N LYS A 201 1.77 -15.12 18.78
CA LYS A 201 1.51 -16.53 19.06
C LYS A 201 0.74 -17.09 17.88
N HIS A 202 1.37 -17.97 17.10
CA HIS A 202 0.73 -18.65 15.99
C HIS A 202 -0.56 -19.29 16.46
N ALA A 203 -1.69 -18.89 15.88
CA ALA A 203 -2.92 -19.63 16.04
C ALA A 203 -2.62 -21.07 15.57
N SER A 204 -2.80 -22.06 16.47
CA SER A 204 -2.65 -23.45 16.09
C SER A 204 -3.61 -23.76 14.96
N ILE A 205 -3.10 -24.22 13.82
CA ILE A 205 -3.92 -24.68 12.71
C ILE A 205 -4.64 -25.93 13.19
N LYS A 206 -5.90 -25.79 13.58
CA LYS A 206 -6.79 -26.93 13.83
C LYS A 206 -7.44 -27.29 12.51
N SER A 207 -7.20 -28.50 12.04
CA SER A 207 -7.95 -29.05 10.89
C SER A 207 -9.44 -29.00 11.19
N LYS A 208 -10.21 -28.43 10.27
CA LYS A 208 -11.69 -28.45 10.31
C LYS A 208 -12.27 -29.55 9.45
N PHE A 209 -11.45 -30.47 8.97
CA PHE A 209 -11.95 -31.63 8.25
C PHE A 209 -12.48 -32.64 9.27
N GLU A 210 -13.79 -32.74 9.38
CA GLU A 210 -14.47 -33.88 9.98
C GLU A 210 -14.74 -34.90 8.84
N ILE A 211 -14.18 -36.11 8.98
CA ILE A 211 -14.56 -37.21 8.13
C ILE A 211 -15.88 -37.75 8.70
N ILE A 212 -16.97 -37.42 8.03
CA ILE A 212 -18.28 -38.07 8.30
C ILE A 212 -18.23 -39.41 7.59
N ILE A 213 -18.16 -40.49 8.37
CA ILE A 213 -18.29 -41.89 7.89
C ILE A 213 -19.77 -42.27 7.89
#